data_ae36af0e847c238d96767150cea954b6
#
_entry.id   ae36af0e847c238d96767150cea954b6
#
_cell.length_a   1.000
_cell.length_b   1.000
_cell.length_c   1.000
_cell.angle_alpha   90.00
_cell.angle_beta   90.00
_cell.angle_gamma   90.00
#
_symmetry.space_group_name_H-M   'P 1'
#
loop_
_entity.id
_entity.type
_entity.pdbx_description
1 polymer ?
#
loop_
_entity_poly.entity_id
_entity_poly.type
_entity_poly.pdbx_seq_one_letter_code
_entity_poly.pdbx_strand_id
1 'polypeptide(L)'
;MTGLFFNLNSGYSNLRDAIIYRSRLVDNVYTRQATDFRQDRETYSLSGSLGKSIFWAKLNITLNGRYSWTSYDLLISDALSRQHMRSGNASLRFSMKPLRWLSIEEESAYHYSHLSMSHSLQSWNHLLKLFLLPSKWQIEWTNELYHSNDNSVSTNYFSDLSISYRTKTYEAGLSCFNLFGTRNYRRHYTTDYTDIIVLNQLRPREFLVRILFNI
;
A
#
# COMPACT_ATOMS: atom_id res chain seq x y z
N MET A 1 18.03 1.77 -27.54
CA MET A 1 16.57 1.95 -27.66
C MET A 1 16.01 2.21 -26.27
N THR A 2 15.05 3.11 -26.12
CA THR A 2 14.33 3.34 -24.86
C THR A 2 12.96 2.72 -25.00
N GLY A 3 12.63 1.73 -24.14
CA GLY A 3 11.29 1.15 -24.09
C GLY A 3 10.34 2.16 -23.43
N LEU A 4 9.23 2.47 -24.08
CA LEU A 4 8.11 3.22 -23.51
C LEU A 4 6.87 2.36 -23.59
N PHE A 5 6.17 2.21 -22.49
CA PHE A 5 4.90 1.53 -22.37
C PHE A 5 3.85 2.49 -21.84
N PHE A 6 2.69 2.48 -22.46
CA PHE A 6 1.53 3.26 -22.01
C PHE A 6 0.27 2.42 -22.12
N ASN A 7 -0.56 2.47 -21.08
CA ASN A 7 -1.87 1.85 -21.06
C ASN A 7 -2.86 2.81 -20.38
N LEU A 8 -4.06 2.92 -20.94
CA LEU A 8 -5.16 3.71 -20.37
C LEU A 8 -6.44 2.89 -20.50
N ASN A 9 -7.15 2.71 -19.40
CA ASN A 9 -8.43 2.00 -19.35
C ASN A 9 -9.47 2.87 -18.67
N SER A 10 -10.68 2.86 -19.23
CA SER A 10 -11.85 3.45 -18.60
C SER A 10 -12.92 2.38 -18.45
N GLY A 11 -13.71 2.47 -17.42
CA GLY A 11 -14.77 1.52 -17.13
C GLY A 11 -16.00 2.21 -16.55
N TYR A 12 -17.16 1.71 -16.93
CA TYR A 12 -18.45 2.03 -16.36
C TYR A 12 -19.13 0.74 -15.92
N SER A 13 -19.66 0.73 -14.72
CA SER A 13 -20.44 -0.37 -14.18
C SER A 13 -21.71 0.19 -13.53
N ASN A 14 -22.86 -0.40 -13.88
CA ASN A 14 -24.14 -0.10 -13.27
C ASN A 14 -24.74 -1.40 -12.72
N LEU A 15 -24.89 -1.49 -11.42
CA LEU A 15 -25.57 -2.57 -10.71
C LEU A 15 -26.94 -2.06 -10.30
N ARG A 16 -27.99 -2.61 -10.91
CA ARG A 16 -29.38 -2.24 -10.63
C ARG A 16 -30.02 -3.20 -9.64
N ASP A 17 -30.98 -2.71 -8.89
CA ASP A 17 -31.80 -3.49 -7.95
C ASP A 17 -30.99 -4.31 -6.94
N ALA A 18 -29.79 -3.87 -6.58
CA ALA A 18 -28.98 -4.55 -5.59
C ALA A 18 -29.62 -4.52 -4.22
N ILE A 19 -29.59 -5.66 -3.52
CA ILE A 19 -30.15 -5.77 -2.16
C ILE A 19 -29.36 -4.92 -1.20
N ILE A 20 -30.04 -4.10 -0.44
CA ILE A 20 -29.46 -3.38 0.71
C ILE A 20 -29.54 -4.27 1.95
N TYR A 21 -28.44 -4.33 2.67
CA TYR A 21 -28.38 -5.04 3.93
C TYR A 21 -28.37 -4.06 5.10
N ARG A 22 -29.21 -4.33 6.09
CA ARG A 22 -29.14 -3.66 7.39
C ARG A 22 -28.13 -4.40 8.25
N SER A 23 -27.14 -3.69 8.74
CA SER A 23 -26.11 -4.22 9.64
C SER A 23 -26.38 -3.74 11.06
N ARG A 24 -26.32 -4.63 12.03
CA ARG A 24 -26.49 -4.32 13.46
C ARG A 24 -25.40 -5.01 14.25
N LEU A 25 -24.87 -4.31 15.24
CA LEU A 25 -24.01 -4.88 16.26
C LEU A 25 -24.81 -4.91 17.57
N VAL A 26 -25.17 -6.12 18.03
CA VAL A 26 -25.88 -6.34 19.28
C VAL A 26 -25.07 -7.37 20.08
N ASP A 27 -24.75 -7.04 21.31
CA ASP A 27 -23.99 -7.91 22.24
C ASP A 27 -22.71 -8.48 21.62
N ASN A 28 -21.94 -7.63 20.94
CA ASN A 28 -20.71 -7.99 20.17
C ASN A 28 -20.95 -8.97 19.00
N VAL A 29 -22.20 -9.25 18.65
CA VAL A 29 -22.54 -10.06 17.47
C VAL A 29 -22.91 -9.14 16.31
N TYR A 30 -22.13 -9.24 15.23
CA TYR A 30 -22.44 -8.52 14.00
C TYR A 30 -23.45 -9.32 13.18
N THR A 31 -24.65 -8.76 13.01
CA THR A 31 -25.72 -9.35 12.20
C THR A 31 -25.91 -8.54 10.93
N ARG A 32 -26.18 -9.23 9.83
CA ARG A 32 -26.47 -8.63 8.54
C ARG A 32 -27.76 -9.24 7.99
N GLN A 33 -28.77 -8.42 7.80
CA GLN A 33 -30.08 -8.84 7.33
C GLN A 33 -30.42 -8.14 6.02
N ALA A 34 -30.89 -8.90 5.03
CA ALA A 34 -31.40 -8.33 3.79
C ALA A 34 -32.67 -7.52 4.07
N THR A 35 -32.80 -6.39 3.37
CA THR A 35 -33.99 -5.53 3.43
C THR A 35 -34.77 -5.60 2.12
N ASP A 36 -36.00 -5.09 2.13
CA ASP A 36 -36.82 -4.96 0.92
C ASP A 36 -36.39 -3.76 0.04
N PHE A 37 -35.52 -2.91 0.58
CA PHE A 37 -34.95 -1.80 -0.17
C PHE A 37 -33.97 -2.29 -1.22
N ARG A 38 -33.97 -1.59 -2.36
CA ARG A 38 -33.04 -1.84 -3.47
C ARG A 38 -32.24 -0.58 -3.72
N GLN A 39 -31.04 -0.77 -4.25
CA GLN A 39 -30.16 0.33 -4.63
C GLN A 39 -29.67 0.17 -6.06
N ASP A 40 -29.45 1.31 -6.70
CA ASP A 40 -28.66 1.40 -7.90
C ASP A 40 -27.25 1.88 -7.55
N ARG A 41 -26.27 1.14 -8.01
CA ARG A 41 -24.86 1.50 -7.81
C ARG A 41 -24.20 1.75 -9.15
N GLU A 42 -23.77 2.97 -9.34
CA GLU A 42 -23.03 3.39 -10.53
C GLU A 42 -21.57 3.60 -10.17
N THR A 43 -20.68 3.05 -10.97
CA THR A 43 -19.23 3.23 -10.78
C THR A 43 -18.58 3.62 -12.09
N TYR A 44 -17.89 4.74 -12.11
CA TYR A 44 -16.99 5.16 -13.16
C TYR A 44 -15.55 4.94 -12.68
N SER A 45 -14.71 4.40 -13.55
CA SER A 45 -13.31 4.19 -13.23
C SER A 45 -12.41 4.57 -14.39
N LEU A 46 -11.29 5.17 -14.05
CA LEU A 46 -10.20 5.48 -14.96
C LEU A 46 -8.91 4.93 -14.38
N SER A 47 -8.16 4.19 -15.16
CA SER A 47 -6.85 3.69 -14.73
C SER A 47 -5.86 3.76 -15.88
N GLY A 48 -4.60 3.98 -15.54
CA GLY A 48 -3.53 4.04 -16.51
C GLY A 48 -2.20 3.62 -15.93
N SER A 49 -1.32 3.22 -16.82
CA SER A 49 0.06 2.94 -16.50
C SER A 49 0.98 3.51 -17.58
N LEU A 50 2.10 4.07 -17.12
CA LEU A 50 3.19 4.57 -17.95
C LEU A 50 4.49 3.96 -17.46
N GLY A 51 5.18 3.24 -18.33
CA GLY A 51 6.48 2.64 -18.02
C GLY A 51 7.54 3.11 -18.99
N LYS A 52 8.73 3.38 -18.47
CA LYS A 52 9.90 3.73 -19.27
C LYS A 52 11.14 3.02 -18.77
N SER A 53 11.85 2.36 -19.70
CA SER A 53 13.14 1.76 -19.46
C SER A 53 14.22 2.55 -20.19
N ILE A 54 15.26 2.95 -19.45
CA ILE A 54 16.42 3.67 -19.96
C ILE A 54 17.63 2.75 -19.81
N PHE A 55 17.94 2.01 -20.87
CA PHE A 55 18.91 0.91 -20.83
C PHE A 55 20.33 1.35 -20.49
N TRP A 56 20.79 2.50 -20.99
CA TRP A 56 22.13 3.00 -20.70
C TRP A 56 22.32 3.37 -19.22
N ALA A 57 21.24 3.83 -18.56
CA ALA A 57 21.24 4.13 -17.12
C ALA A 57 20.80 2.93 -16.26
N LYS A 58 20.42 1.79 -16.88
CA LYS A 58 19.81 0.63 -16.21
C LYS A 58 18.67 1.04 -15.28
N LEU A 59 17.84 1.95 -15.77
CA LEU A 59 16.76 2.59 -15.03
C LEU A 59 15.42 2.14 -15.60
N ASN A 60 14.53 1.69 -14.72
CA ASN A 60 13.13 1.45 -15.02
C ASN A 60 12.26 2.33 -14.13
N ILE A 61 11.31 3.00 -14.75
CA ILE A 61 10.32 3.83 -14.05
C ILE A 61 8.94 3.34 -14.47
N THR A 62 8.06 3.14 -13.51
CA THR A 62 6.66 2.79 -13.78
C THR A 62 5.76 3.67 -12.93
N LEU A 63 4.85 4.37 -13.57
CA LEU A 63 3.80 5.15 -12.94
C LEU A 63 2.47 4.45 -13.19
N ASN A 64 1.71 4.17 -12.13
CA ASN A 64 0.34 3.66 -12.23
C ASN A 64 -0.60 4.62 -11.53
N GLY A 65 -1.80 4.73 -12.07
CA GLY A 65 -2.86 5.53 -11.47
C GLY A 65 -4.21 4.87 -11.66
N ARG A 66 -5.08 5.01 -10.67
CA ARG A 66 -6.47 4.63 -10.75
C ARG A 66 -7.31 5.63 -9.98
N TYR A 67 -8.42 6.02 -10.58
CA TYR A 67 -9.43 6.84 -9.94
C TYR A 67 -10.80 6.22 -10.17
N SER A 68 -11.65 6.20 -9.15
CA SER A 68 -13.02 5.75 -9.26
C SER A 68 -13.97 6.67 -8.54
N TRP A 69 -15.14 6.82 -9.13
CA TRP A 69 -16.28 7.53 -8.57
C TRP A 69 -17.46 6.57 -8.55
N THR A 70 -18.00 6.34 -7.35
CA THR A 70 -19.13 5.45 -7.11
C THR A 70 -20.25 6.21 -6.46
N SER A 71 -21.46 6.07 -7.01
CA SER A 71 -22.69 6.54 -6.43
C SER A 71 -23.58 5.37 -6.06
N TYR A 72 -24.10 5.35 -4.85
CA TYR A 72 -24.95 4.27 -4.34
C TYR A 72 -25.89 4.79 -3.24
N ASP A 73 -26.93 4.02 -2.95
CA ASP A 73 -27.87 4.35 -1.91
C ASP A 73 -27.55 3.55 -0.63
N LEU A 74 -27.51 4.24 0.49
CA LEU A 74 -27.28 3.65 1.80
C LEU A 74 -28.53 3.80 2.69
N LEU A 75 -28.89 2.78 3.41
CA LEU A 75 -30.00 2.82 4.37
C LEU A 75 -29.49 3.38 5.70
N ILE A 76 -29.87 4.64 5.98
CA ILE A 76 -29.53 5.34 7.23
C ILE A 76 -30.84 5.63 7.98
N SER A 77 -30.98 5.11 9.19
CA SER A 77 -32.17 5.32 10.03
C SER A 77 -33.48 5.03 9.30
N ASP A 78 -33.49 3.93 8.53
CA ASP A 78 -34.64 3.47 7.73
C ASP A 78 -35.04 4.38 6.55
N ALA A 79 -34.18 5.33 6.17
CA ALA A 79 -34.33 6.15 5.00
C ALA A 79 -33.17 5.90 4.00
N LEU A 80 -33.48 5.84 2.72
CA LEU A 80 -32.46 5.76 1.68
C LEU A 80 -31.77 7.14 1.51
N SER A 81 -30.46 7.12 1.54
CA SER A 81 -29.62 8.30 1.33
C SER A 81 -28.60 8.04 0.24
N ARG A 82 -28.60 8.89 -0.80
CA ARG A 82 -27.62 8.82 -1.89
C ARG A 82 -26.25 9.21 -1.38
N GLN A 83 -25.30 8.32 -1.59
CA GLN A 83 -23.90 8.50 -1.21
C GLN A 83 -23.00 8.59 -2.43
N HIS A 84 -21.93 9.35 -2.31
CA HIS A 84 -20.89 9.45 -3.32
C HIS A 84 -19.56 9.12 -2.68
N MET A 85 -18.87 8.14 -3.25
CA MET A 85 -17.53 7.75 -2.86
C MET A 85 -16.57 8.06 -3.99
N ARG A 86 -15.47 8.71 -3.68
CA ARG A 86 -14.36 8.94 -4.59
C ARG A 86 -13.13 8.24 -4.03
N SER A 87 -12.47 7.44 -4.83
CA SER A 87 -11.22 6.82 -4.43
C SER A 87 -10.19 6.93 -5.54
N GLY A 88 -8.96 7.13 -5.15
CA GLY A 88 -7.84 7.24 -6.06
C GLY A 88 -6.60 6.57 -5.47
N ASN A 89 -5.80 5.98 -6.33
CA ASN A 89 -4.46 5.57 -5.99
C ASN A 89 -3.51 5.95 -7.12
N ALA A 90 -2.30 6.31 -6.75
CA ALA A 90 -1.20 6.51 -7.67
C ALA A 90 0.04 5.82 -7.09
N SER A 91 0.83 5.16 -7.92
CA SER A 91 2.10 4.58 -7.50
C SER A 91 3.19 4.89 -8.50
N LEU A 92 4.33 5.26 -7.99
CA LEU A 92 5.57 5.41 -8.74
C LEU A 92 6.54 4.34 -8.26
N ARG A 93 7.00 3.51 -9.18
CA ARG A 93 8.06 2.53 -8.94
C ARG A 93 9.28 2.91 -9.76
N PHE A 94 10.41 2.89 -9.10
CA PHE A 94 11.68 3.22 -9.66
C PHE A 94 12.67 2.10 -9.33
N SER A 95 13.43 1.63 -10.31
CA SER A 95 14.49 0.64 -10.12
C SER A 95 15.69 1.02 -10.97
N MET A 96 16.85 1.12 -10.34
CA MET A 96 18.09 1.53 -10.99
C MET A 96 19.28 0.69 -10.51
N LYS A 97 20.18 0.36 -11.44
CA LYS A 97 21.49 -0.26 -11.16
C LYS A 97 22.62 0.60 -11.70
N PRO A 98 22.92 1.73 -11.03
CA PRO A 98 23.90 2.69 -11.54
C PRO A 98 25.33 2.08 -11.60
N LEU A 99 25.61 1.18 -10.67
CA LEU A 99 26.89 0.47 -10.60
C LEU A 99 26.63 -1.05 -10.54
N ARG A 100 27.65 -1.85 -10.87
CA ARG A 100 27.51 -3.33 -10.81
C ARG A 100 27.22 -3.85 -9.41
N TRP A 101 27.62 -3.11 -8.39
CA TRP A 101 27.51 -3.47 -6.99
C TRP A 101 26.43 -2.68 -6.24
N LEU A 102 25.69 -1.78 -6.92
CA LEU A 102 24.62 -0.98 -6.30
C LEU A 102 23.32 -1.14 -7.08
N SER A 103 22.26 -1.53 -6.38
CA SER A 103 20.88 -1.51 -6.85
C SER A 103 20.04 -0.66 -5.91
N ILE A 104 19.20 0.19 -6.49
CA ILE A 104 18.27 1.06 -5.77
C ILE A 104 16.89 0.75 -6.29
N GLU A 105 15.97 0.45 -5.39
CA GLU A 105 14.56 0.26 -5.69
C GLU A 105 13.74 1.15 -4.78
N GLU A 106 12.80 1.87 -5.35
CA GLU A 106 11.88 2.72 -4.61
C GLU A 106 10.48 2.53 -5.14
N GLU A 107 9.52 2.45 -4.22
CA GLU A 107 8.11 2.43 -4.51
C GLU A 107 7.38 3.44 -3.62
N SER A 108 6.79 4.45 -4.25
CA SER A 108 5.92 5.42 -3.60
C SER A 108 4.48 5.18 -4.00
N ALA A 109 3.59 5.07 -3.03
CA ALA A 109 2.16 4.90 -3.25
C ALA A 109 1.37 5.97 -2.52
N TYR A 110 0.42 6.56 -3.21
CA TYR A 110 -0.55 7.51 -2.68
C TYR A 110 -1.94 6.93 -2.77
N HIS A 111 -2.69 7.02 -1.69
CA HIS A 111 -4.10 6.62 -1.62
C HIS A 111 -4.95 7.79 -1.17
N TYR A 112 -6.08 7.95 -1.84
CA TYR A 112 -7.10 8.95 -1.54
C TYR A 112 -8.46 8.26 -1.47
N SER A 113 -9.24 8.56 -0.44
CA SER A 113 -10.65 8.21 -0.36
C SER A 113 -11.46 9.35 0.24
N HIS A 114 -12.64 9.55 -0.28
CA HIS A 114 -13.60 10.54 0.20
C HIS A 114 -15.00 9.96 0.09
N LEU A 115 -15.70 9.95 1.19
CA LEU A 115 -17.10 9.59 1.28
C LEU A 115 -17.91 10.86 1.60
N SER A 116 -19.07 11.06 0.97
CA SER A 116 -19.83 12.31 1.07
C SER A 116 -20.20 12.77 2.48
N MET A 117 -20.23 11.86 3.44
CA MET A 117 -20.50 12.15 4.86
C MET A 117 -19.26 12.15 5.76
N SER A 118 -18.06 11.89 5.22
CA SER A 118 -16.83 11.79 6.01
C SER A 118 -15.74 12.73 5.51
N HIS A 119 -14.70 12.85 6.33
CA HIS A 119 -13.50 13.56 5.90
C HIS A 119 -12.76 12.77 4.82
N SER A 120 -12.05 13.49 3.96
CA SER A 120 -11.16 12.83 3.01
C SER A 120 -9.97 12.21 3.72
N LEU A 121 -9.71 10.94 3.43
CA LEU A 121 -8.55 10.23 3.92
C LEU A 121 -7.48 10.20 2.81
N GLN A 122 -6.27 10.57 3.17
CA GLN A 122 -5.10 10.54 2.31
C GLN A 122 -3.97 9.82 3.02
N SER A 123 -3.29 8.93 2.31
CA SER A 123 -2.12 8.26 2.86
C SER A 123 -1.03 8.10 1.82
N TRP A 124 0.21 8.12 2.29
CA TRP A 124 1.42 7.93 1.53
C TRP A 124 2.20 6.78 2.10
N ASN A 125 2.70 5.94 1.24
CA ASN A 125 3.65 4.88 1.60
C ASN A 125 4.86 4.98 0.68
N HIS A 126 6.05 5.03 1.27
CA HIS A 126 7.33 5.04 0.56
C HIS A 126 8.15 3.85 1.03
N LEU A 127 8.60 3.04 0.09
CA LEU A 127 9.47 1.89 0.33
C LEU A 127 10.75 2.06 -0.48
N LEU A 128 11.86 2.32 0.20
CA LEU A 128 13.19 2.41 -0.39
C LEU A 128 14.02 1.19 0.00
N LYS A 129 14.59 0.51 -1.00
CA LYS A 129 15.52 -0.60 -0.82
C LYS A 129 16.84 -0.28 -1.50
N LEU A 130 17.92 -0.42 -0.76
CA LEU A 130 19.27 -0.31 -1.25
C LEU A 130 19.99 -1.65 -1.11
N PHE A 131 20.55 -2.12 -2.21
CA PHE A 131 21.35 -3.33 -2.25
C PHE A 131 22.77 -2.97 -2.67
N LEU A 132 23.72 -3.27 -1.81
CA LEU A 132 25.15 -3.06 -2.07
C LEU A 132 25.83 -4.43 -2.06
N LEU A 133 26.53 -4.73 -3.14
CA LEU A 133 27.20 -6.02 -3.36
C LEU A 133 28.70 -5.84 -3.67
N PRO A 134 29.48 -5.15 -2.80
CA PRO A 134 30.89 -4.96 -3.02
C PRO A 134 31.67 -6.25 -2.73
N SER A 135 32.11 -6.95 -3.78
CA SER A 135 32.92 -8.18 -3.69
C SER A 135 32.20 -9.31 -2.93
N LYS A 136 32.62 -9.61 -1.72
CA LYS A 136 32.09 -10.68 -0.87
C LYS A 136 31.02 -10.20 0.12
N TRP A 137 30.77 -8.91 0.17
CA TRP A 137 29.77 -8.30 1.04
C TRP A 137 28.43 -8.15 0.34
N GLN A 138 27.37 -8.37 1.09
CA GLN A 138 26.03 -8.03 0.71
C GLN A 138 25.41 -7.19 1.82
N ILE A 139 25.00 -5.97 1.48
CA ILE A 139 24.31 -5.06 2.40
C ILE A 139 22.96 -4.77 1.80
N GLU A 140 21.93 -5.00 2.57
CA GLU A 140 20.55 -4.68 2.23
C GLU A 140 20.00 -3.72 3.27
N TRP A 141 19.50 -2.59 2.81
CA TRP A 141 18.87 -1.60 3.65
C TRP A 141 17.49 -1.29 3.12
N THR A 142 16.47 -1.61 3.91
CA THR A 142 15.06 -1.39 3.59
C THR A 142 14.50 -0.31 4.50
N ASN A 143 13.83 0.67 3.92
CA ASN A 143 13.15 1.75 4.64
C ASN A 143 11.72 1.86 4.18
N GLU A 144 10.80 1.93 5.11
CA GLU A 144 9.38 2.18 4.84
C GLU A 144 8.92 3.39 5.64
N LEU A 145 8.30 4.35 4.96
CA LEU A 145 7.67 5.52 5.56
C LEU A 145 6.18 5.49 5.22
N TYR A 146 5.33 5.41 6.21
CA TYR A 146 3.90 5.57 6.07
C TYR A 146 3.45 6.87 6.73
N HIS A 147 2.67 7.67 6.02
CA HIS A 147 2.07 8.91 6.51
C HIS A 147 0.61 8.99 6.10
N SER A 148 -0.24 9.51 6.99
CA SER A 148 -1.66 9.78 6.72
C SER A 148 -2.03 11.18 7.20
N ASN A 149 -3.04 11.79 6.56
CA ASN A 149 -3.63 13.04 7.03
C ASN A 149 -4.59 12.84 8.22
N ASP A 150 -4.81 11.60 8.64
CA ASP A 150 -5.60 11.29 9.82
C ASP A 150 -4.78 11.52 11.08
N ASN A 151 -5.23 12.44 11.94
CA ASN A 151 -4.57 12.78 13.21
C ASN A 151 -4.52 11.60 14.19
N SER A 152 -5.37 10.58 14.03
CA SER A 152 -5.33 9.35 14.83
C SER A 152 -4.20 8.41 14.43
N VAL A 153 -3.61 8.62 13.23
CA VAL A 153 -2.56 7.79 12.66
C VAL A 153 -1.27 8.60 12.59
N SER A 154 -0.34 8.28 13.47
CA SER A 154 0.99 8.90 13.43
C SER A 154 1.78 8.45 12.19
N THR A 155 2.74 9.27 11.76
CA THR A 155 3.74 8.84 10.80
C THR A 155 4.52 7.66 11.33
N ASN A 156 4.60 6.58 10.55
CA ASN A 156 5.33 5.38 10.90
C ASN A 156 6.58 5.27 10.01
N TYR A 157 7.71 5.03 10.63
CA TYR A 157 8.97 4.83 9.93
C TYR A 157 9.63 3.53 10.39
N PHE A 158 9.94 2.67 9.42
CA PHE A 158 10.59 1.39 9.64
C PHE A 158 11.89 1.35 8.85
N SER A 159 12.89 0.74 9.45
CA SER A 159 14.16 0.55 8.78
C SER A 159 14.79 -0.74 9.23
N ASP A 160 15.16 -1.56 8.26
CA ASP A 160 15.82 -2.85 8.45
C ASP A 160 17.15 -2.81 7.72
N LEU A 161 18.20 -3.29 8.38
CA LEU A 161 19.54 -3.37 7.84
C LEU A 161 20.06 -4.79 7.98
N SER A 162 20.52 -5.36 6.88
CA SER A 162 21.20 -6.67 6.86
C SER A 162 22.56 -6.53 6.21
N ILE A 163 23.57 -7.10 6.83
CA ILE A 163 24.94 -7.15 6.32
C ILE A 163 25.39 -8.61 6.34
N SER A 164 25.82 -9.12 5.22
CA SER A 164 26.39 -10.47 5.16
C SER A 164 27.71 -10.49 4.40
N TYR A 165 28.56 -11.40 4.81
CA TYR A 165 29.84 -11.70 4.18
C TYR A 165 29.84 -13.14 3.71
N ARG A 166 30.07 -13.35 2.40
CA ARG A 166 30.00 -14.67 1.77
C ARG A 166 31.36 -15.09 1.21
N THR A 167 31.76 -16.30 1.56
CA THR A 167 32.90 -16.98 0.98
C THR A 167 32.47 -18.27 0.27
N LYS A 168 33.39 -19.04 -0.26
CA LYS A 168 33.08 -20.36 -0.85
C LYS A 168 32.62 -21.38 0.20
N THR A 169 33.11 -21.27 1.44
CA THR A 169 32.91 -22.22 2.53
C THR A 169 31.90 -21.81 3.56
N TYR A 170 31.69 -20.52 3.76
CA TYR A 170 30.71 -20.02 4.74
C TYR A 170 30.12 -18.68 4.34
N GLU A 171 28.96 -18.37 4.94
CA GLU A 171 28.32 -17.08 4.94
C GLU A 171 28.03 -16.69 6.38
N ALA A 172 28.47 -15.49 6.78
CA ALA A 172 28.15 -14.90 8.07
C ALA A 172 27.33 -13.61 7.85
N GLY A 173 26.24 -13.45 8.58
CA GLY A 173 25.34 -12.31 8.44
C GLY A 173 24.87 -11.78 9.77
N LEU A 174 24.65 -10.47 9.82
CA LEU A 174 24.00 -9.73 10.89
C LEU A 174 22.84 -8.95 10.31
N SER A 175 21.65 -9.14 10.87
CA SER A 175 20.47 -8.35 10.52
C SER A 175 19.94 -7.63 11.74
N CYS A 176 19.57 -6.37 11.55
CA CYS A 176 18.88 -5.54 12.54
C CYS A 176 17.52 -5.17 11.96
N PHE A 177 16.46 -5.64 12.57
CA PHE A 177 15.09 -5.32 12.22
C PHE A 177 14.55 -4.21 13.12
N ASN A 178 13.71 -3.37 12.55
CA ASN A 178 13.12 -2.23 13.24
C ASN A 178 14.17 -1.34 13.93
N LEU A 179 15.17 -0.89 13.15
CA LEU A 179 16.34 -0.15 13.59
C LEU A 179 16.00 1.05 14.51
N PHE A 180 14.88 1.74 14.25
CA PHE A 180 14.45 2.90 15.03
C PHE A 180 13.50 2.55 16.18
N GLY A 181 13.13 1.27 16.36
CA GLY A 181 12.33 0.80 17.48
C GLY A 181 10.87 1.29 17.44
N THR A 182 10.29 1.43 16.25
CA THR A 182 8.87 1.79 16.09
C THR A 182 8.00 0.71 16.70
N ARG A 183 7.16 1.06 17.70
CA ARG A 183 6.39 0.07 18.47
C ARG A 183 4.95 -0.10 17.98
N ASN A 184 4.37 0.95 17.45
CA ASN A 184 2.97 0.96 17.03
C ASN A 184 2.88 1.29 15.56
N TYR A 185 2.16 0.47 14.84
CA TYR A 185 1.83 0.69 13.45
C TYR A 185 0.32 0.84 13.32
N ARG A 186 -0.12 2.01 12.91
CA ARG A 186 -1.54 2.31 12.70
C ARG A 186 -1.79 2.53 11.24
N ARG A 187 -2.84 1.90 10.73
CA ARG A 187 -3.40 2.18 9.41
C ARG A 187 -4.86 2.53 9.57
N HIS A 188 -5.29 3.52 8.82
CA HIS A 188 -6.69 3.87 8.69
C HIS A 188 -7.12 3.65 7.24
N TYR A 189 -8.23 2.98 7.03
CA TYR A 189 -8.87 2.85 5.73
C TYR A 189 -10.38 2.86 5.89
N THR A 190 -11.02 3.52 4.93
CA THR A 190 -12.47 3.65 4.86
C THR A 190 -12.99 2.68 3.82
N THR A 191 -13.99 1.91 4.18
CA THR A 191 -14.79 1.11 3.25
C THR A 191 -16.11 1.81 2.98
N ASP A 192 -16.95 1.24 2.10
CA ASP A 192 -18.28 1.79 1.78
C ASP A 192 -19.15 2.03 3.04
N TYR A 193 -18.87 1.36 4.15
CA TYR A 193 -19.75 1.33 5.33
C TYR A 193 -19.03 1.51 6.66
N THR A 194 -17.70 1.45 6.69
CA THR A 194 -16.95 1.45 7.95
C THR A 194 -15.62 2.15 7.82
N ASP A 195 -15.26 2.85 8.88
CA ASP A 195 -13.90 3.31 9.11
C ASP A 195 -13.17 2.28 9.97
N ILE A 196 -12.05 1.79 9.48
CA ILE A 196 -11.29 0.74 10.13
C ILE A 196 -9.91 1.29 10.50
N ILE A 197 -9.64 1.33 11.79
CA ILE A 197 -8.30 1.63 12.30
C ILE A 197 -7.68 0.31 12.77
N VAL A 198 -6.62 -0.09 12.10
CA VAL A 198 -5.84 -1.26 12.51
C VAL A 198 -4.64 -0.79 13.30
N LEU A 199 -4.54 -1.24 14.53
CA LEU A 199 -3.40 -1.05 15.40
C LEU A 199 -2.63 -2.35 15.51
N ASN A 200 -1.42 -2.39 14.99
CA ASN A 200 -0.51 -3.50 15.15
C ASN A 200 0.59 -3.12 16.14
N GLN A 201 0.74 -3.91 17.19
CA GLN A 201 1.93 -3.86 18.02
C GLN A 201 3.05 -4.59 17.30
N LEU A 202 4.14 -3.88 17.07
CA LEU A 202 5.29 -4.44 16.38
C LEU A 202 6.28 -5.00 17.38
N ARG A 203 7.05 -5.97 16.92
CA ARG A 203 8.20 -6.44 17.68
C ARG A 203 9.18 -5.30 17.91
N PRO A 204 9.85 -5.27 19.05
CA PRO A 204 10.92 -4.31 19.31
C PRO A 204 12.06 -4.52 18.31
N ARG A 205 13.10 -3.70 18.43
CA ARG A 205 14.33 -3.91 17.66
C ARG A 205 14.87 -5.31 17.91
N GLU A 206 15.17 -6.02 16.82
CA GLU A 206 15.69 -7.39 16.86
C GLU A 206 17.04 -7.45 16.14
N PHE A 207 17.99 -8.19 16.72
CA PHE A 207 19.25 -8.52 16.08
C PHE A 207 19.31 -10.02 15.82
N LEU A 208 19.62 -10.38 14.58
CA LEU A 208 19.78 -11.77 14.17
C LEU A 208 21.19 -11.98 13.63
N VAL A 209 21.91 -12.93 14.20
CA VAL A 209 23.17 -13.43 13.66
C VAL A 209 22.91 -14.75 12.95
N ARG A 210 23.42 -14.89 11.75
CA ARG A 210 23.32 -16.11 10.92
C ARG A 210 24.68 -16.55 10.46
N ILE A 211 24.99 -17.81 10.63
CA ILE A 211 26.19 -18.44 10.07
C ILE A 211 25.74 -19.69 9.32
N LEU A 212 26.12 -19.78 8.05
CA LEU A 212 25.86 -20.92 7.17
C LEU A 212 27.18 -21.48 6.69
N PHE A 213 27.31 -22.80 6.71
CA PHE A 213 28.45 -23.49 6.17
C PHE A 213 28.03 -24.23 4.88
N ASN A 214 28.81 -24.03 3.81
CA ASN A 214 28.64 -24.75 2.55
C ASN A 214 29.53 -26.01 2.64
N ILE A 215 28.91 -27.15 2.81
CA ILE A 215 29.58 -28.45 2.89
C ILE A 215 29.68 -29.06 1.49
#